data_dec4c69a24fad3b04e36e620204c9bb4
#
_entry.id   dec4c69a24fad3b04e36e620204c9bb4
#
_cell.length_a   1.000
_cell.length_b   1.000
_cell.length_c   1.000
_cell.angle_alpha   90.00
_cell.angle_beta   90.00
_cell.angle_gamma   90.00
#
_symmetry.space_group_name_H-M   'P 1'
#
loop_
_entity.id
_entity.type
_entity.pdbx_description
1 polymer ?
#
loop_
_entity_poly.entity_id
_entity_poly.type
_entity_poly.pdbx_seq_one_letter_code
_entity_poly.pdbx_strand_id
1 'polypeptide(L)'
;MISLDFDWQTNEFMLYCRTTQLREKSMMAYEQSLKLFERWCRDEMGIFTVDKVTENVIRRYIMELQERGKYTIYTVDKQKKTNYPERRRDYRKPISTATINNYIRNIRVFFN
;
A
#
# COMPACT_ATOMS: atom_id res chain seq x y z
N MET A 1 14.11 -6.62 21.06
CA MET A 1 13.49 -5.32 20.68
C MET A 1 12.72 -5.49 19.40
N ILE A 2 11.48 -5.00 19.36
CA ILE A 2 10.62 -5.08 18.16
C ILE A 2 10.95 -3.89 17.26
N SER A 3 11.25 -4.18 16.00
CA SER A 3 11.48 -3.12 15.02
C SER A 3 10.17 -2.42 14.64
N LEU A 4 10.20 -1.10 14.55
CA LEU A 4 9.06 -0.31 14.06
C LEU A 4 9.18 -0.02 12.56
N ASP A 5 10.21 -0.55 11.90
CA ASP A 5 10.39 -0.41 10.46
C ASP A 5 9.14 -0.92 9.72
N PHE A 6 8.64 -0.11 8.79
CA PHE A 6 7.38 -0.41 8.11
C PHE A 6 7.49 -1.72 7.31
N ASP A 7 8.58 -1.88 6.57
CA ASP A 7 8.78 -3.08 5.76
C ASP A 7 8.85 -4.34 6.64
N TRP A 8 9.58 -4.25 7.76
CA TRP A 8 9.67 -5.35 8.71
C TRP A 8 8.30 -5.72 9.27
N GLN A 9 7.52 -4.72 9.68
CA GLN A 9 6.18 -4.93 10.22
C GLN A 9 5.23 -5.54 9.18
N THR A 10 5.34 -5.10 7.93
CA THR A 10 4.53 -5.67 6.85
C THR A 10 4.85 -7.15 6.65
N ASN A 11 6.13 -7.50 6.64
CA ASN A 11 6.55 -8.89 6.49
C ASN A 11 6.07 -9.75 7.65
N GLU A 12 6.13 -9.25 8.88
CA GLU A 12 5.62 -9.97 10.05
C GLU A 12 4.11 -10.16 9.97
N PHE A 13 3.38 -9.14 9.50
CA PHE A 13 1.94 -9.25 9.32
C PHE A 13 1.60 -10.31 8.27
N MET A 14 2.33 -10.34 7.16
CA MET A 14 2.10 -11.35 6.12
C MET A 14 2.38 -12.76 6.64
N LEU A 15 3.41 -12.91 7.48
CA LEU A 15 3.69 -14.19 8.12
C LEU A 15 2.54 -14.61 9.03
N TYR A 16 2.02 -13.68 9.81
CA TYR A 16 0.85 -13.94 10.67
C TYR A 16 -0.35 -14.39 9.83
N CYS A 17 -0.64 -13.69 8.73
CA CYS A 17 -1.75 -14.06 7.85
C CYS A 17 -1.60 -15.48 7.31
N ARG A 18 -0.37 -15.89 7.01
CA ARG A 18 -0.08 -17.22 6.52
C ARG A 18 -0.37 -18.29 7.59
N THR A 19 -0.05 -17.99 8.85
CA THR A 19 -0.30 -18.92 9.95
C THR A 19 -1.79 -19.07 10.28
N THR A 20 -2.61 -18.07 9.94
CA THR A 20 -4.06 -18.13 10.17
C THR A 20 -4.81 -18.80 9.03
N GLN A 21 -4.10 -19.36 8.06
CA GLN A 21 -4.68 -20.05 6.90
C GLN A 21 -5.60 -19.16 6.07
N LEU A 22 -5.26 -17.88 6.00
CA LEU A 22 -5.98 -16.94 5.15
C LEU A 22 -5.83 -17.34 3.68
N ARG A 23 -6.87 -17.09 2.87
CA ARG A 23 -6.82 -17.41 1.45
C ARG A 23 -5.69 -16.64 0.76
N GLU A 24 -5.01 -17.30 -0.17
CA GLU A 24 -3.89 -16.69 -0.89
C GLU A 24 -4.29 -15.39 -1.58
N LYS A 25 -5.47 -15.36 -2.18
CA LYS A 25 -5.99 -14.15 -2.84
C LYS A 25 -6.12 -12.99 -1.87
N SER A 26 -6.60 -13.25 -0.66
CA SER A 26 -6.72 -12.22 0.38
C SER A 26 -5.36 -11.74 0.83
N MET A 27 -4.40 -12.66 0.99
CA MET A 27 -3.03 -12.30 1.38
C MET A 27 -2.37 -11.42 0.33
N MET A 28 -2.56 -11.74 -0.95
CA MET A 28 -2.02 -10.93 -2.03
C MET A 28 -2.61 -9.52 -2.03
N ALA A 29 -3.92 -9.40 -1.76
CA ALA A 29 -4.58 -8.11 -1.68
C ALA A 29 -4.04 -7.27 -0.52
N TYR A 30 -3.85 -7.88 0.64
CA TYR A 30 -3.26 -7.18 1.80
C TYR A 30 -1.84 -6.72 1.50
N GLU A 31 -1.03 -7.61 0.96
CA GLU A 31 0.37 -7.30 0.65
C GLU A 31 0.47 -6.14 -0.35
N GLN A 32 -0.32 -6.18 -1.41
CA GLN A 32 -0.34 -5.12 -2.40
C GLN A 32 -0.74 -3.79 -1.80
N SER A 33 -1.82 -3.77 -1.02
CA SER A 33 -2.31 -2.54 -0.39
C SER A 33 -1.28 -1.94 0.55
N LEU A 34 -0.62 -2.78 1.35
CA LEU A 34 0.37 -2.33 2.32
C LEU A 34 1.64 -1.83 1.63
N LYS A 35 2.11 -2.52 0.59
CA LYS A 35 3.31 -2.10 -0.13
C LYS A 35 3.11 -0.78 -0.86
N LEU A 36 1.94 -0.58 -1.45
CA LEU A 36 1.62 0.70 -2.10
C LEU A 36 1.60 1.83 -1.09
N PHE A 37 0.95 1.63 0.05
CA PHE A 37 0.88 2.62 1.11
C PHE A 37 2.25 2.92 1.70
N GLU A 38 3.04 1.87 1.97
CA GLU A 38 4.40 2.01 2.48
C GLU A 38 5.25 2.84 1.53
N ARG A 39 5.19 2.55 0.25
CA ARG A 39 5.97 3.29 -0.76
C ARG A 39 5.57 4.75 -0.79
N TRP A 40 4.27 5.03 -0.76
CA TRP A 40 3.78 6.41 -0.72
C TRP A 40 4.25 7.13 0.55
N CYS A 41 4.15 6.47 1.70
CA CYS A 41 4.61 7.05 2.96
C CYS A 41 6.08 7.39 2.92
N ARG A 42 6.90 6.51 2.37
CA ARG A 42 8.34 6.73 2.26
C ARG A 42 8.66 7.88 1.32
N ASP A 43 8.07 7.87 0.12
CA ASP A 43 8.44 8.80 -0.93
C ASP A 43 7.82 10.19 -0.72
N GLU A 44 6.58 10.25 -0.24
CA GLU A 44 5.84 11.52 -0.16
C GLU A 44 5.84 12.13 1.23
N MET A 45 5.93 11.31 2.27
CA MET A 45 5.81 11.76 3.66
C MET A 45 7.09 11.59 4.46
N GLY A 46 8.10 10.90 3.91
CA GLY A 46 9.32 10.62 4.64
C GLY A 46 9.11 9.71 5.85
N ILE A 47 8.10 8.85 5.80
CA ILE A 47 7.76 7.95 6.90
C ILE A 47 8.33 6.57 6.61
N PHE A 48 9.16 6.08 7.53
CA PHE A 48 9.81 4.77 7.42
C PHE A 48 9.38 3.79 8.51
N THR A 49 8.69 4.28 9.54
CA THR A 49 8.26 3.46 10.68
C THR A 49 6.76 3.58 10.90
N VAL A 50 6.16 2.49 11.38
CA VAL A 50 4.69 2.41 11.52
C VAL A 50 4.13 3.36 12.58
N ASP A 51 4.95 3.71 13.59
CA ASP A 51 4.51 4.61 14.68
C ASP A 51 4.25 6.04 14.21
N LYS A 52 4.75 6.39 13.03
CA LYS A 52 4.53 7.73 12.45
C LYS A 52 3.25 7.82 11.62
N VAL A 53 2.60 6.70 11.36
CA VAL A 53 1.37 6.69 10.57
C VAL A 53 0.18 7.05 11.46
N THR A 54 -0.48 8.15 11.12
CA THR A 54 -1.66 8.65 11.83
C THR A 54 -2.87 8.58 10.90
N GLU A 55 -4.07 8.82 11.47
CA GLU A 55 -5.28 8.93 10.65
C GLU A 55 -5.15 10.03 9.59
N ASN A 56 -4.47 11.13 9.91
CA ASN A 56 -4.24 12.19 8.94
C ASN A 56 -3.38 11.72 7.77
N VAL A 57 -2.37 10.90 8.04
CA VAL A 57 -1.53 10.32 6.98
C VAL A 57 -2.39 9.47 6.06
N ILE A 58 -3.26 8.63 6.61
CA ILE A 58 -4.15 7.78 5.83
C ILE A 58 -5.12 8.64 4.99
N ARG A 59 -5.68 9.69 5.57
CA ARG A 59 -6.56 10.62 4.83
C ARG A 59 -5.84 11.28 3.66
N ARG A 60 -4.59 11.69 3.86
CA ARG A 60 -3.78 12.28 2.80
C ARG A 60 -3.53 11.28 1.68
N TYR A 61 -3.27 10.03 2.05
CA TYR A 61 -3.10 8.97 1.05
C TYR A 61 -4.35 8.81 0.19
N ILE A 62 -5.53 8.82 0.81
CA ILE A 62 -6.79 8.72 0.09
C ILE A 62 -6.95 9.87 -0.89
N MET A 63 -6.69 11.09 -0.44
CA MET A 63 -6.80 12.28 -1.28
C MET A 63 -5.83 12.21 -2.46
N GLU A 64 -4.59 11.79 -2.20
CA GLU A 64 -3.58 11.65 -3.24
C GLU A 64 -4.00 10.61 -4.28
N LEU A 65 -4.55 9.48 -3.85
CA LEU A 65 -5.03 8.46 -4.77
C LEU A 65 -6.15 9.00 -5.66
N GLN A 66 -7.05 9.79 -5.10
CA GLN A 66 -8.15 10.40 -5.85
C GLN A 66 -7.64 11.37 -6.91
N GLU A 67 -6.59 12.13 -6.58
CA GLU A 67 -6.03 13.14 -7.47
C GLU A 67 -5.11 12.53 -8.53
N ARG A 68 -4.25 11.58 -8.11
CA ARG A 68 -3.22 11.03 -9.00
C ARG A 68 -3.75 10.00 -9.98
N GLY A 69 -4.77 9.24 -9.57
CA GLY A 69 -5.31 8.18 -10.40
C GLY A 69 -4.50 6.89 -10.34
N LYS A 70 -4.83 5.97 -11.24
CA LYS A 70 -4.28 4.61 -11.25
C LYS A 70 -2.81 4.59 -11.68
N TYR A 71 -2.07 3.64 -11.13
CA TYR A 71 -0.70 3.28 -11.52
C TYR A 71 0.31 4.41 -11.36
N THR A 72 0.06 5.35 -10.44
CA THR A 72 0.96 6.48 -10.20
C THR A 72 1.90 6.25 -9.02
N ILE A 73 1.72 5.17 -8.27
CA ILE A 73 2.60 4.77 -7.16
C ILE A 73 3.28 3.46 -7.56
N TYR A 74 4.62 3.42 -7.47
CA TYR A 74 5.41 2.27 -7.89
C TYR A 74 5.98 1.56 -6.67
N THR A 75 5.80 0.24 -6.62
CA THR A 75 6.31 -0.59 -5.51
C THR A 75 7.69 -1.16 -5.77
N VAL A 76 8.18 -1.05 -7.01
CA VAL A 76 9.51 -1.50 -7.40
C VAL A 76 10.22 -0.40 -8.16
N ASP A 77 11.55 -0.51 -8.25
CA ASP A 77 12.35 0.45 -9.00
C ASP A 77 11.86 0.52 -10.45
N LYS A 78 11.56 1.73 -10.90
CA LYS A 78 11.05 1.98 -12.24
C LYS A 78 11.97 1.43 -13.33
N GLN A 79 13.29 1.50 -13.10
CA GLN A 79 14.29 1.03 -14.08
C GLN A 79 14.30 -0.48 -14.27
N LYS A 80 13.80 -1.22 -13.28
CA LYS A 80 13.79 -2.69 -13.32
C LYS A 80 12.47 -3.26 -13.85
N LYS A 81 11.52 -2.41 -14.18
CA LYS A 81 10.22 -2.87 -14.65
C LYS A 81 10.25 -3.30 -16.10
N THR A 82 9.62 -4.44 -16.34
CA THR A 82 9.34 -4.89 -17.70
C THR A 82 8.00 -4.35 -18.19
N ASN A 83 7.09 -4.01 -17.26
CA ASN A 83 5.83 -3.35 -17.57
C ASN A 83 5.94 -1.86 -17.25
N TYR A 84 5.50 -1.05 -18.19
CA TYR A 84 5.49 0.41 -18.02
C TYR A 84 4.06 0.85 -17.72
N PRO A 85 3.72 1.15 -16.44
CA PRO A 85 2.36 1.54 -16.06
C PRO A 85 1.83 2.71 -16.88
N GLU A 86 2.69 3.66 -17.24
CA GLU A 86 2.31 4.82 -18.04
C GLU A 86 1.82 4.49 -19.44
N ARG A 87 2.06 3.26 -19.91
CA ARG A 87 1.59 2.78 -21.21
C ARG A 87 0.22 2.10 -21.14
N ARG A 88 -0.31 1.88 -19.93
CA ARG A 88 -1.61 1.26 -19.77
C ARG A 88 -2.71 2.24 -20.16
N ARG A 89 -3.80 1.72 -20.72
CA ARG A 89 -4.95 2.52 -21.13
C ARG A 89 -5.56 3.30 -19.98
N ASP A 90 -5.56 2.71 -18.80
CA ASP A 90 -6.19 3.29 -17.62
C ASP A 90 -5.20 4.03 -16.71
N TYR A 91 -3.97 4.27 -17.20
CA TYR A 91 -2.99 5.04 -16.44
C TYR A 91 -3.54 6.44 -16.13
N ARG A 92 -3.48 6.82 -14.87
CA ARG A 92 -3.96 8.10 -14.32
C ARG A 92 -5.47 8.30 -14.43
N LYS A 93 -6.23 7.29 -14.87
CA LYS A 93 -7.68 7.39 -14.79
C LYS A 93 -8.13 7.32 -13.33
N PRO A 94 -9.28 7.92 -12.98
CA PRO A 94 -9.75 7.90 -11.61
C PRO A 94 -9.84 6.50 -11.05
N ILE A 95 -9.41 6.33 -9.79
CA ILE A 95 -9.57 5.08 -9.08
C ILE A 95 -10.99 5.04 -8.54
N SER A 96 -11.68 3.91 -8.69
CA SER A 96 -13.05 3.79 -8.20
C SER A 96 -13.10 3.89 -6.68
N THR A 97 -14.21 4.37 -6.14
CA THR A 97 -14.44 4.43 -4.71
C THR A 97 -14.32 3.05 -4.08
N ALA A 98 -14.81 2.01 -4.75
CA ALA A 98 -14.71 0.63 -4.25
C ALA A 98 -13.26 0.19 -4.09
N THR A 99 -12.40 0.51 -5.05
CA THR A 99 -10.97 0.17 -4.97
C THR A 99 -10.29 0.90 -3.82
N ILE A 100 -10.55 2.19 -3.67
CA ILE A 100 -10.00 2.99 -2.57
C ILE A 100 -10.46 2.43 -1.23
N ASN A 101 -11.73 2.08 -1.09
CA ASN A 101 -12.27 1.51 0.14
C ASN A 101 -11.61 0.17 0.47
N ASN A 102 -11.30 -0.65 -0.54
CA ASN A 102 -10.59 -1.91 -0.32
C ASN A 102 -9.17 -1.66 0.20
N TYR A 103 -8.46 -0.69 -0.35
CA TYR A 103 -7.14 -0.33 0.14
C TYR A 103 -7.19 0.12 1.60
N ILE A 104 -8.14 0.98 1.94
CA ILE A 104 -8.32 1.49 3.30
C ILE A 104 -8.61 0.35 4.26
N ARG A 105 -9.51 -0.56 3.90
CA ARG A 105 -9.86 -1.71 4.73
C ARG A 105 -8.64 -2.56 5.02
N ASN A 106 -7.85 -2.86 3.99
CA ASN A 106 -6.66 -3.69 4.13
C ASN A 106 -5.61 -3.01 5.00
N ILE A 107 -5.42 -1.70 4.84
CA ILE A 107 -4.50 -0.92 5.66
C ILE A 107 -4.95 -0.93 7.11
N ARG A 108 -6.24 -0.75 7.38
CA ARG A 108 -6.77 -0.72 8.75
C ARG A 108 -6.66 -2.06 9.46
N VAL A 109 -6.78 -3.16 8.73
CA VAL A 109 -6.56 -4.50 9.32
C VAL A 109 -5.14 -4.60 9.85
N PHE A 110 -4.16 -4.09 9.10
CA PHE A 110 -2.77 -4.11 9.53
C PHE A 110 -2.53 -3.27 10.78
N PHE A 111 -3.17 -2.09 10.89
CA PHE A 111 -2.94 -1.16 12.01
C PHE A 111 -3.82 -1.43 13.24
N ASN A 112 -4.69 -2.41 13.19
CA ASN A 112 -5.52 -2.76 14.35
C ASN A 112 -4.80 -3.69 15.33
#